data_60b546ca9e20014d0e82cc320f52bf85
#
_entry.id   60b546ca9e20014d0e82cc320f52bf85
#
_cell.length_a   1.000
_cell.length_b   1.000
_cell.length_c   1.000
_cell.angle_alpha   90.00
_cell.angle_beta   90.00
_cell.angle_gamma   90.00
#
_symmetry.space_group_name_H-M   'P 1'
#
loop_
_entity.id
_entity.type
_entity.pdbx_description
1 polymer ?
#
loop_
_entity_poly.entity_id
_entity_poly.type
_entity_poly.pdbx_seq_one_letter_code
_entity_poly.pdbx_strand_id
1 'polypeptide(L)'
;MDILDLRNYILSLPLVEECQPFGDDVVVYKIGGRMFACYILQHTERIAVKCEPERAIELRDEYIDIITPAYHFNKRHWNDLRFELLPRQIVEREICHSYLTVIRKNVTPKALRNEILAIVNDAGIKDVEINNI
;
A
#
# COMPACT_ATOMS: atom_id res chain seq x y z
N MET A 1 -4.59 12.95 6.77
CA MET A 1 -5.62 11.92 7.08
C MET A 1 -5.27 11.20 8.34
N ASP A 2 -6.26 10.86 9.14
CA ASP A 2 -6.07 10.03 10.33
C ASP A 2 -6.19 8.54 9.97
N ILE A 3 -6.07 7.67 10.99
CA ILE A 3 -6.10 6.20 10.76
C ILE A 3 -7.46 5.72 10.24
N LEU A 4 -8.56 6.37 10.61
CA LEU A 4 -9.89 6.01 10.11
C LEU A 4 -10.07 6.41 8.64
N ASP A 5 -9.58 7.57 8.25
CA ASP A 5 -9.58 8.02 6.86
C ASP A 5 -8.74 7.08 6.00
N LEU A 6 -7.58 6.68 6.50
CA LEU A 6 -6.68 5.75 5.83
C LEU A 6 -7.38 4.40 5.61
N ARG A 7 -7.97 3.86 6.66
CA ARG A 7 -8.70 2.59 6.59
C ARG A 7 -9.85 2.67 5.58
N ASN A 8 -10.63 3.74 5.61
CA ASN A 8 -11.73 3.93 4.69
C ASN A 8 -11.27 3.97 3.23
N TYR A 9 -10.17 4.66 2.96
CA TYR A 9 -9.60 4.68 1.61
C TYR A 9 -9.16 3.28 1.16
N ILE A 10 -8.40 2.57 1.99
CA ILE A 10 -7.91 1.23 1.68
C ILE A 10 -9.07 0.27 1.39
N LEU A 11 -10.10 0.30 2.23
CA LEU A 11 -11.26 -0.57 2.07
C LEU A 11 -12.18 -0.16 0.91
N SER A 12 -12.00 1.03 0.35
CA SER A 12 -12.70 1.45 -0.86
C SER A 12 -12.13 0.80 -2.13
N LEU A 13 -10.91 0.28 -2.07
CA LEU A 13 -10.29 -0.41 -3.20
C LEU A 13 -10.96 -1.78 -3.41
N PRO A 14 -11.20 -2.19 -4.67
CA PRO A 14 -11.91 -3.43 -4.95
C PRO A 14 -11.24 -4.66 -4.33
N LEU A 15 -12.07 -5.55 -3.77
CA LEU A 15 -11.69 -6.89 -3.28
C LEU A 15 -10.63 -6.90 -2.17
N VAL A 16 -10.43 -5.78 -1.47
CA VAL A 16 -9.50 -5.71 -0.35
C VAL A 16 -10.07 -6.43 0.87
N GLU A 17 -9.23 -7.24 1.51
CA GLU A 17 -9.54 -7.90 2.77
C GLU A 17 -8.68 -7.30 3.90
N GLU A 18 -9.33 -6.96 5.01
CA GLU A 18 -8.66 -6.57 6.25
C GLU A 18 -8.61 -7.80 7.15
N CYS A 19 -7.43 -8.15 7.66
CA CYS A 19 -7.27 -9.33 8.51
C CYS A 19 -6.12 -9.16 9.51
N GLN A 20 -6.01 -10.11 10.44
CA GLN A 20 -4.98 -10.13 11.48
C GLN A 20 -4.31 -11.50 11.57
N PRO A 21 -3.64 -11.97 10.49
CA PRO A 21 -3.08 -13.31 10.44
C PRO A 21 -1.87 -13.53 11.35
N PHE A 22 -1.27 -12.45 11.86
CA PHE A 22 -0.08 -12.50 12.72
C PHE A 22 -0.39 -12.18 14.18
N GLY A 23 -1.67 -12.17 14.56
CA GLY A 23 -2.12 -11.86 15.92
C GLY A 23 -2.87 -10.53 16.01
N ASP A 24 -3.34 -10.21 17.21
CA ASP A 24 -4.23 -9.07 17.45
C ASP A 24 -3.54 -7.70 17.29
N ASP A 25 -2.21 -7.67 17.28
CA ASP A 25 -1.43 -6.43 17.25
C ASP A 25 -1.11 -5.92 15.85
N VAL A 26 -1.39 -6.71 14.82
CA VAL A 26 -0.99 -6.40 13.43
C VAL A 26 -2.20 -6.47 12.51
N VAL A 27 -2.51 -5.34 11.86
CA VAL A 27 -3.58 -5.27 10.85
C VAL A 27 -2.96 -5.34 9.46
N VAL A 28 -3.46 -6.26 8.65
CA VAL A 28 -2.97 -6.53 7.31
C VAL A 28 -4.09 -6.34 6.30
N TYR A 29 -3.76 -5.70 5.18
CA TYR A 29 -4.66 -5.56 4.03
C TYR A 29 -4.14 -6.40 2.88
N LYS A 30 -5.01 -7.24 2.33
CA LYS A 30 -4.68 -8.19 1.27
C LYS A 30 -5.52 -7.96 0.02
N ILE A 31 -4.93 -8.30 -1.11
CA ILE A 31 -5.61 -8.41 -2.40
C ILE A 31 -5.21 -9.73 -3.05
N GLY A 32 -6.20 -10.53 -3.44
CA GLY A 32 -5.91 -11.84 -4.02
C GLY A 32 -5.09 -12.75 -3.10
N GLY A 33 -5.28 -12.61 -1.78
CA GLY A 33 -4.54 -13.37 -0.78
C GLY A 33 -3.13 -12.86 -0.48
N ARG A 34 -2.73 -11.73 -1.06
CA ARG A 34 -1.38 -11.17 -0.90
C ARG A 34 -1.43 -9.83 -0.18
N MET A 35 -0.54 -9.66 0.79
CA MET A 35 -0.44 -8.43 1.58
C MET A 35 0.10 -7.27 0.74
N PHE A 36 -0.54 -6.10 0.83
CA PHE A 36 -0.05 -4.87 0.22
C PHE A 36 0.07 -3.71 1.20
N ALA A 37 -0.52 -3.81 2.37
CA ALA A 37 -0.40 -2.80 3.43
C ALA A 37 -0.50 -3.46 4.80
N CYS A 38 0.20 -2.89 5.77
CA CYS A 38 0.26 -3.44 7.11
C CYS A 38 0.59 -2.33 8.12
N TYR A 39 -0.12 -2.30 9.25
CA TYR A 39 0.30 -1.47 10.38
C TYR A 39 0.21 -2.23 11.69
N ILE A 40 1.01 -1.79 12.65
CA ILE A 40 1.07 -2.35 13.99
C ILE A 40 0.26 -1.42 14.91
N LEU A 41 -0.67 -1.97 15.69
CA LEU A 41 -1.56 -1.18 16.56
C LEU A 41 -0.81 -0.30 17.56
N GLN A 42 0.40 -0.69 17.96
CA GLN A 42 1.24 0.10 18.85
C GLN A 42 1.97 1.25 18.13
N HIS A 43 1.93 1.27 16.79
CA HIS A 43 2.60 2.25 15.94
C HIS A 43 1.68 2.72 14.81
N THR A 44 0.51 3.25 15.21
CA THR A 44 -0.51 3.71 14.25
C THR A 44 -0.17 5.04 13.57
N GLU A 45 1.02 5.58 13.80
CA GLU A 45 1.54 6.75 13.11
C GLU A 45 2.07 6.45 11.70
N ARG A 46 2.26 5.16 11.37
CA ARG A 46 2.83 4.74 10.09
C ARG A 46 2.15 3.49 9.55
N ILE A 47 2.18 3.35 8.22
CA ILE A 47 1.73 2.16 7.52
C ILE A 47 2.82 1.68 6.56
N ALA A 48 3.09 0.38 6.54
CA ALA A 48 4.01 -0.22 5.60
C ALA A 48 3.27 -0.54 4.30
N VAL A 49 3.84 -0.13 3.17
CA VAL A 49 3.30 -0.38 1.83
C VAL A 49 4.40 -0.85 0.90
N LYS A 50 4.04 -1.71 -0.06
CA LYS A 50 4.98 -2.18 -1.07
C LYS A 50 5.24 -1.09 -2.10
N CYS A 51 6.46 -1.05 -2.62
CA CYS A 51 6.87 -0.04 -3.59
C CYS A 51 7.92 -0.61 -4.55
N GLU A 52 7.89 -0.17 -5.80
CA GLU A 52 8.97 -0.43 -6.75
C GLU A 52 10.28 0.13 -6.18
N PRO A 53 11.41 -0.60 -6.29
CA PRO A 53 12.65 -0.21 -5.62
C PRO A 53 13.16 1.19 -5.96
N GLU A 54 13.15 1.59 -7.22
CA GLU A 54 13.60 2.93 -7.63
C GLU A 54 12.68 4.02 -7.10
N ARG A 55 11.38 3.79 -7.17
CA ARG A 55 10.37 4.70 -6.62
C ARG A 55 10.52 4.83 -5.10
N ALA A 56 10.79 3.72 -4.41
CA ALA A 56 11.00 3.73 -2.97
C ALA A 56 12.16 4.64 -2.56
N ILE A 57 13.27 4.58 -3.29
CA ILE A 57 14.44 5.43 -3.02
C ILE A 57 14.11 6.91 -3.28
N GLU A 58 13.46 7.23 -4.40
CA GLU A 58 13.07 8.61 -4.73
C GLU A 58 12.16 9.22 -3.67
N LEU A 59 11.18 8.44 -3.19
CA LEU A 59 10.26 8.91 -2.15
C LEU A 59 10.95 9.14 -0.82
N ARG A 60 11.91 8.30 -0.43
CA ARG A 60 12.70 8.48 0.78
C ARG A 60 13.57 9.74 0.72
N ASP A 61 14.08 10.06 -0.46
CA ASP A 61 14.88 11.27 -0.68
C ASP A 61 14.00 12.53 -0.68
N GLU A 62 12.81 12.46 -1.24
CA GLU A 62 11.88 13.59 -1.31
C GLU A 62 11.20 13.88 0.04
N TYR A 63 10.83 12.84 0.77
CA TYR A 63 10.11 12.93 2.04
C TYR A 63 10.94 12.39 3.19
N ILE A 64 12.10 13.01 3.42
CA ILE A 64 13.08 12.60 4.45
C ILE A 64 12.38 12.49 5.82
N ASP A 65 12.62 11.39 6.52
CA ASP A 65 12.04 11.06 7.85
C ASP A 65 10.52 10.87 7.87
N ILE A 66 9.82 11.09 6.77
CA ILE A 66 8.37 10.90 6.64
C ILE A 66 8.07 9.61 5.88
N ILE A 67 8.80 9.35 4.80
CA ILE A 67 8.79 8.06 4.11
C ILE A 67 10.14 7.40 4.33
N THR A 68 10.13 6.24 4.99
CA THR A 68 11.34 5.54 5.42
C THR A 68 11.29 4.08 5.00
N PRO A 69 12.43 3.37 4.95
CA PRO A 69 12.39 1.92 4.76
C PRO A 69 11.56 1.25 5.85
N ALA A 70 10.70 0.30 5.47
CA ALA A 70 9.85 -0.38 6.43
C ALA A 70 10.67 -1.31 7.33
N TYR A 71 10.55 -1.13 8.64
CA TYR A 71 11.42 -1.75 9.64
C TYR A 71 11.37 -3.29 9.65
N HIS A 72 10.18 -3.88 9.52
CA HIS A 72 9.99 -5.33 9.61
C HIS A 72 9.90 -6.03 8.25
N PHE A 73 10.17 -5.34 7.16
CA PHE A 73 9.99 -5.84 5.81
C PHE A 73 11.28 -5.74 5.01
N ASN A 74 11.29 -6.33 3.82
CA ASN A 74 12.37 -6.13 2.87
C ASN A 74 12.41 -4.64 2.47
N LYS A 75 13.45 -3.95 2.94
CA LYS A 75 13.60 -2.50 2.80
C LYS A 75 13.73 -2.02 1.35
N ARG A 76 14.09 -2.91 0.44
CA ARG A 76 14.16 -2.60 -0.99
C ARG A 76 12.76 -2.44 -1.60
N HIS A 77 11.78 -3.16 -1.08
CA HIS A 77 10.44 -3.27 -1.65
C HIS A 77 9.33 -2.68 -0.78
N TRP A 78 9.64 -2.21 0.42
CA TRP A 78 8.65 -1.74 1.37
C TRP A 78 9.07 -0.43 2.01
N ASN A 79 8.13 0.51 2.05
CA ASN A 79 8.27 1.79 2.75
C ASN A 79 7.27 1.91 3.88
N ASP A 80 7.68 2.59 4.96
CA ASP A 80 6.77 3.11 5.97
C ASP A 80 6.37 4.53 5.60
N LEU A 81 5.07 4.79 5.59
CA LEU A 81 4.51 6.13 5.38
C LEU A 81 3.98 6.68 6.70
N ARG A 82 4.47 7.83 7.12
CA ARG A 82 3.88 8.61 8.22
C ARG A 82 2.73 9.42 7.65
N PHE A 83 1.59 8.78 7.49
CA PHE A 83 0.48 9.26 6.66
C PHE A 83 -0.17 10.55 7.17
N GLU A 84 -0.10 10.85 8.48
CA GLU A 84 -0.62 12.10 9.01
C GLU A 84 0.25 13.31 8.65
N LEU A 85 1.52 13.08 8.30
CA LEU A 85 2.47 14.12 7.93
C LEU A 85 2.56 14.35 6.42
N LEU A 86 1.82 13.58 5.63
CA LEU A 86 1.82 13.66 4.17
C LEU A 86 0.51 14.26 3.66
N PRO A 87 0.53 14.93 2.51
CA PRO A 87 -0.71 15.27 1.81
C PRO A 87 -1.52 14.00 1.55
N ARG A 88 -2.83 14.08 1.72
CA ARG A 88 -3.76 12.96 1.48
C ARG A 88 -3.56 12.34 0.09
N GLN A 89 -3.40 13.17 -0.91
CA GLN A 89 -3.18 12.77 -2.29
C GLN A 89 -1.94 11.86 -2.45
N ILE A 90 -0.88 12.17 -1.72
CA ILE A 90 0.35 11.36 -1.74
C ILE A 90 0.13 10.01 -1.06
N VAL A 91 -0.55 9.99 0.08
CA VAL A 91 -0.87 8.75 0.79
C VAL A 91 -1.72 7.85 -0.09
N GLU A 92 -2.79 8.36 -0.66
CA GLU A 92 -3.69 7.59 -1.54
C GLU A 92 -2.93 7.06 -2.77
N ARG A 93 -2.09 7.88 -3.38
CA ARG A 93 -1.26 7.50 -4.51
C ARG A 93 -0.35 6.31 -4.19
N GLU A 94 0.34 6.36 -3.04
CA GLU A 94 1.29 5.31 -2.66
C GLU A 94 0.61 4.02 -2.21
N ILE A 95 -0.54 4.11 -1.57
CA ILE A 95 -1.34 2.93 -1.26
C ILE A 95 -1.87 2.28 -2.54
N CYS A 96 -2.35 3.07 -3.48
CA CYS A 96 -2.82 2.58 -4.79
C CYS A 96 -1.67 1.91 -5.57
N HIS A 97 -0.48 2.51 -5.57
CA HIS A 97 0.71 1.92 -6.19
C HIS A 97 1.05 0.56 -5.58
N SER A 98 1.03 0.46 -4.25
CA SER A 98 1.27 -0.81 -3.55
C SER A 98 0.25 -1.87 -3.95
N TYR A 99 -1.03 -1.53 -3.91
CA TYR A 99 -2.15 -2.40 -4.30
C TYR A 99 -1.97 -2.95 -5.72
N LEU A 100 -1.71 -2.08 -6.69
CA LEU A 100 -1.52 -2.49 -8.08
C LEU A 100 -0.24 -3.29 -8.30
N THR A 101 0.84 -2.93 -7.62
CA THR A 101 2.13 -3.64 -7.71
C THR A 101 1.98 -5.08 -7.21
N VAL A 102 1.30 -5.28 -6.09
CA VAL A 102 1.05 -6.61 -5.54
C VAL A 102 0.18 -7.45 -6.47
N ILE A 103 -0.87 -6.86 -7.04
CA ILE A 103 -1.71 -7.58 -8.02
C ILE A 103 -0.86 -8.06 -9.19
N ARG A 104 -0.08 -7.18 -9.79
CA ARG A 104 0.71 -7.48 -11.00
C ARG A 104 1.83 -8.47 -10.76
N LYS A 105 2.49 -8.40 -9.60
CA LYS A 105 3.71 -9.16 -9.33
C LYS A 105 3.52 -10.37 -8.43
N ASN A 106 2.52 -10.38 -7.57
CA ASN A 106 2.43 -11.38 -6.51
C ASN A 106 1.17 -12.24 -6.56
N VAL A 107 0.08 -11.77 -7.14
CA VAL A 107 -1.15 -12.55 -7.21
C VAL A 107 -1.01 -13.70 -8.20
N THR A 108 -1.29 -14.91 -7.72
CA THR A 108 -1.27 -16.14 -8.51
C THR A 108 -2.53 -16.97 -8.22
N PRO A 109 -3.01 -17.81 -9.14
CA PRO A 109 -2.49 -18.01 -10.51
C PRO A 109 -2.81 -16.83 -11.44
N LYS A 110 -2.25 -16.86 -12.64
CA LYS A 110 -2.44 -15.81 -13.64
C LYS A 110 -3.92 -15.54 -13.95
N ALA A 111 -4.76 -16.56 -13.95
CA ALA A 111 -6.19 -16.42 -14.18
C ALA A 111 -6.85 -15.53 -13.11
N LEU A 112 -6.54 -15.75 -11.84
CA LEU A 112 -7.03 -14.92 -10.74
C LEU A 112 -6.52 -13.47 -10.86
N ARG A 113 -5.24 -13.30 -11.17
CA ARG A 113 -4.66 -11.98 -11.39
C ARG A 113 -5.40 -11.22 -12.49
N ASN A 114 -5.68 -11.87 -13.61
CA ASN A 114 -6.37 -11.24 -14.73
C ASN A 114 -7.84 -10.89 -14.39
N GLU A 115 -8.53 -11.72 -13.63
CA GLU A 115 -9.88 -11.41 -13.14
C GLU A 115 -9.88 -10.16 -12.26
N ILE A 116 -8.93 -10.08 -11.33
CA ILE A 116 -8.80 -8.92 -10.43
C ILE A 116 -8.46 -7.67 -11.24
N LEU A 117 -7.52 -7.76 -12.18
CA LEU A 117 -7.14 -6.61 -13.03
C LEU A 117 -8.31 -6.10 -13.86
N ALA A 118 -9.19 -6.97 -14.35
CA ALA A 118 -10.39 -6.54 -15.09
C ALA A 118 -11.32 -5.72 -14.19
N ILE A 119 -11.56 -6.16 -12.96
CA ILE A 119 -12.39 -5.44 -11.99
C ILE A 119 -11.77 -4.08 -11.64
N VAL A 120 -10.47 -4.06 -11.40
CA VAL A 120 -9.72 -2.83 -11.07
C VAL A 120 -9.75 -1.83 -12.22
N ASN A 121 -9.56 -2.30 -13.45
CA ASN A 121 -9.63 -1.46 -14.64
C ASN A 121 -11.03 -0.88 -14.85
N ASP A 122 -12.06 -1.69 -14.66
CA ASP A 122 -13.46 -1.24 -14.76
C ASP A 122 -13.79 -0.18 -13.69
N ALA A 123 -13.17 -0.26 -12.54
CA ALA A 123 -13.32 0.74 -11.48
C ALA A 123 -12.52 2.03 -11.74
N GLY A 124 -11.73 2.09 -12.81
CA GLY A 124 -10.95 3.28 -13.17
C GLY A 124 -9.71 3.50 -12.31
N ILE A 125 -9.25 2.48 -11.61
CA ILE A 125 -8.07 2.58 -10.73
C ILE A 125 -6.81 2.45 -11.57
N LYS A 126 -5.91 3.43 -11.44
CA LYS A 126 -4.66 3.50 -12.21
C LYS A 126 -3.50 3.85 -11.29
N ASP A 127 -2.33 3.33 -11.65
CA ASP A 127 -1.08 3.74 -11.04
C ASP A 127 -0.71 5.14 -11.52
N VAL A 128 -0.17 5.97 -10.62
CA VAL A 128 0.25 7.34 -10.92
C VAL A 128 1.75 7.44 -10.64
N GLU A 129 2.50 7.89 -11.62
CA GLU A 129 3.91 8.15 -11.46
C GLU A 129 4.14 9.35 -10.52
N ILE A 130 5.24 9.32 -9.78
CA ILE A 130 5.52 10.34 -8.76
C ILE A 130 5.73 11.75 -9.32
N ASN A 131 6.04 11.85 -10.61
CA ASN A 131 6.27 13.14 -11.28
C ASN A 131 4.98 13.74 -11.90
N ASN A 132 3.83 13.08 -11.78
CA ASN A 132 2.58 13.44 -12.42
C ASN A 132 1.52 14.00 -11.45
N ILE A 133 1.98 14.69 -10.43
CA ILE A 133 1.06 15.32 -9.46
C ILE A 133 1.00 16.83 -9.65
#